data_83bb2dc749fa9de7acf2789629c7f280
#
_entry.id   83bb2dc749fa9de7acf2789629c7f280
#
_cell.length_a   1.000
_cell.length_b   1.000
_cell.length_c   1.000
_cell.angle_alpha   90.00
_cell.angle_beta   90.00
_cell.angle_gamma   90.00
#
_symmetry.space_group_name_H-M   'P 1'
#
loop_
_entity.id
_entity.type
_entity.pdbx_description
1 polymer ?
#
loop_
_entity_poly.entity_id
_entity_poly.type
_entity_poly.pdbx_seq_one_letter_code
_entity_poly.pdbx_strand_id
1 'polypeptide(L)'
;MYHTVVMTCGVSLLQKTNVFGKRKEDLLHKLRISEGDFHQLLNKHAVSQEVDKAISKWIEELSLHFKEAKANPNDVSAEYSMMYELQKRGKLGKHPRVELILTNTVGGKITERLLSCLFAEHFGATVGCAYVSIDVTETKRMTRTLGEYMQTVAEKLSQGEPSSTCFAPIGGYKVMTSLGYIVGSFLGYPTAYLHENSQVMHEIPPVPIHLDDRFVQQHTDLLRRCQRDAVSLDELSYEEKQIISAYSSIFQQEEGYVYLTAFGQFLCEHEKYKHLFETKYLATKQVIKMMEQDRKFVVDQLKELVRKLKHDGGIIFDLQHEKEYGKLDQRKVKFQLYKSHTGKVFRLAYQYDEKEDVLFANYLWLKHDEYERDTNAGIGLYEQYGEFEDITNVIVEKK
;
A
#
# COMPACT_ATOMS: atom_id res chain seq x y z
N MET A 1 25.41 11.52 10.33
CA MET A 1 25.44 10.08 10.71
C MET A 1 24.02 9.59 10.70
N TYR A 2 23.74 8.53 9.95
CA TYR A 2 22.39 8.00 9.81
C TYR A 2 22.08 6.97 10.90
N HIS A 3 21.02 7.21 11.63
CA HIS A 3 20.44 6.28 12.61
C HIS A 3 19.32 5.44 11.98
N THR A 4 18.75 5.92 10.90
CA THR A 4 17.73 5.19 10.12
C THR A 4 18.13 5.15 8.64
N VAL A 5 18.02 3.96 8.03
CA VAL A 5 18.21 3.75 6.59
C VAL A 5 16.94 3.11 6.04
N VAL A 6 16.24 3.80 5.15
CA VAL A 6 15.09 3.24 4.42
C VAL A 6 15.59 2.75 3.07
N MET A 7 15.41 1.48 2.77
CA MET A 7 16.06 0.82 1.64
C MET A 7 15.05 0.06 0.79
N THR A 8 15.07 0.29 -0.52
CA THR A 8 14.35 -0.60 -1.44
C THR A 8 15.22 -1.79 -1.77
N CYS A 9 14.65 -2.98 -1.77
CA CYS A 9 15.38 -4.22 -1.96
C CYS A 9 14.87 -5.00 -3.16
N GLY A 10 15.82 -5.57 -3.89
CA GLY A 10 15.57 -6.52 -4.95
C GLY A 10 15.89 -7.96 -4.51
N VAL A 11 16.08 -8.82 -5.49
CA VAL A 11 16.51 -10.22 -5.30
C VAL A 11 17.97 -10.45 -5.66
N SER A 12 18.79 -9.39 -5.70
CA SER A 12 20.19 -9.44 -6.09
C SER A 12 21.01 -10.40 -5.24
N LEU A 13 20.66 -10.52 -3.95
CA LEU A 13 21.24 -11.46 -2.99
C LEU A 13 21.18 -12.94 -3.46
N LEU A 14 20.20 -13.28 -4.29
CA LEU A 14 19.99 -14.63 -4.84
C LEU A 14 20.61 -14.84 -6.24
N GLN A 15 21.35 -13.85 -6.76
CA GLN A 15 22.04 -13.98 -8.03
C GLN A 15 23.16 -15.04 -7.95
N LYS A 16 23.38 -15.76 -9.05
CA LYS A 16 24.30 -16.90 -9.10
C LYS A 16 25.75 -16.56 -8.69
N THR A 17 26.17 -15.34 -8.93
CA THR A 17 27.52 -14.86 -8.62
C THR A 17 27.74 -14.53 -7.14
N ASN A 18 26.66 -14.34 -6.39
CA ASN A 18 26.72 -13.87 -5.01
C ASN A 18 26.91 -15.02 -4.02
N VAL A 19 27.41 -14.70 -2.81
CA VAL A 19 27.73 -15.67 -1.75
C VAL A 19 26.58 -16.65 -1.50
N PHE A 20 25.36 -16.16 -1.38
CA PHE A 20 24.19 -16.98 -1.11
C PHE A 20 23.61 -17.61 -2.39
N GLY A 21 23.63 -16.88 -3.50
CA GLY A 21 23.17 -17.38 -4.80
C GLY A 21 23.95 -18.60 -5.29
N LYS A 22 25.24 -18.70 -5.01
CA LYS A 22 26.07 -19.88 -5.28
C LYS A 22 25.60 -21.15 -4.56
N ARG A 23 24.87 -21.00 -3.45
CA ARG A 23 24.40 -22.11 -2.59
C ARG A 23 22.94 -22.49 -2.83
N LYS A 24 22.30 -21.92 -3.84
CA LYS A 24 20.90 -22.24 -4.17
C LYS A 24 20.74 -23.66 -4.75
N GLU A 25 21.81 -24.27 -5.26
CA GLU A 25 21.76 -25.61 -5.88
C GLU A 25 21.18 -26.66 -4.91
N ASP A 26 21.52 -26.61 -3.63
CA ASP A 26 20.95 -27.51 -2.61
C ASP A 26 19.42 -27.32 -2.48
N LEU A 27 18.94 -26.09 -2.53
CA LEU A 27 17.50 -25.81 -2.51
C LEU A 27 16.82 -26.29 -3.78
N LEU A 28 17.42 -26.05 -4.95
CA LEU A 28 16.89 -26.51 -6.25
C LEU A 28 16.77 -28.05 -6.27
N HIS A 29 17.78 -28.74 -5.77
CA HIS A 29 17.76 -30.21 -5.67
C HIS A 29 16.69 -30.69 -4.69
N LYS A 30 16.57 -30.08 -3.51
CA LYS A 30 15.53 -30.42 -2.51
C LYS A 30 14.13 -30.19 -3.08
N LEU A 31 13.90 -29.12 -3.82
CA LEU A 31 12.61 -28.78 -4.43
C LEU A 31 12.36 -29.51 -5.74
N ARG A 32 13.36 -30.18 -6.32
CA ARG A 32 13.33 -30.83 -7.64
C ARG A 32 12.89 -29.92 -8.77
N ILE A 33 13.41 -28.70 -8.77
CA ILE A 33 13.10 -27.64 -9.76
C ILE A 33 14.36 -27.19 -10.49
N SER A 34 14.19 -26.70 -11.71
CA SER A 34 15.25 -26.05 -12.47
C SER A 34 15.54 -24.64 -11.99
N GLU A 35 16.66 -24.04 -12.45
CA GLU A 35 16.95 -22.63 -12.18
C GLU A 35 15.89 -21.69 -12.78
N GLY A 36 15.34 -22.03 -13.95
CA GLY A 36 14.23 -21.27 -14.55
C GLY A 36 12.96 -21.32 -13.71
N ASP A 37 12.60 -22.50 -13.19
CA ASP A 37 11.45 -22.65 -12.29
C ASP A 37 11.66 -21.90 -10.97
N PHE A 38 12.90 -21.83 -10.47
CA PHE A 38 13.23 -21.05 -9.28
C PHE A 38 12.99 -19.56 -9.52
N HIS A 39 13.39 -19.01 -10.66
CA HIS A 39 13.07 -17.61 -10.98
C HIS A 39 11.57 -17.35 -11.04
N GLN A 40 10.79 -18.28 -11.59
CA GLN A 40 9.33 -18.18 -11.57
C GLN A 40 8.78 -18.28 -10.14
N LEU A 41 9.36 -19.17 -9.31
CA LEU A 41 9.00 -19.31 -7.89
C LEU A 41 9.20 -18.01 -7.11
N LEU A 42 10.33 -17.32 -7.34
CA LEU A 42 10.63 -16.05 -6.66
C LEU A 42 9.58 -14.96 -6.94
N ASN A 43 8.92 -15.01 -8.09
CA ASN A 43 7.88 -14.04 -8.47
C ASN A 43 6.47 -14.40 -7.97
N LYS A 44 6.27 -15.59 -7.40
CA LYS A 44 4.96 -15.97 -6.82
C LYS A 44 4.69 -15.22 -5.52
N HIS A 45 3.42 -14.95 -5.25
CA HIS A 45 2.99 -14.32 -3.98
C HIS A 45 2.93 -15.30 -2.81
N ALA A 46 2.69 -16.58 -3.11
CA ALA A 46 2.62 -17.66 -2.12
C ALA A 46 3.12 -18.99 -2.70
N VAL A 47 3.52 -19.88 -1.80
CA VAL A 47 3.93 -21.25 -2.11
C VAL A 47 3.24 -22.25 -1.17
N SER A 48 3.33 -23.55 -1.48
CA SER A 48 2.84 -24.59 -0.57
C SER A 48 3.64 -24.61 0.74
N GLN A 49 3.02 -25.12 1.79
CA GLN A 49 3.67 -25.24 3.11
C GLN A 49 4.96 -26.08 3.07
N GLU A 50 5.02 -27.07 2.19
CA GLU A 50 6.21 -27.90 2.01
C GLU A 50 7.37 -27.11 1.40
N VAL A 51 7.10 -26.30 0.39
CA VAL A 51 8.09 -25.43 -0.24
C VAL A 51 8.57 -24.36 0.75
N ASP A 52 7.67 -23.74 1.51
CA ASP A 52 8.05 -22.74 2.53
C ASP A 52 8.94 -23.34 3.63
N LYS A 53 8.66 -24.58 4.09
CA LYS A 53 9.52 -25.29 5.02
C LYS A 53 10.91 -25.57 4.46
N ALA A 54 10.99 -25.99 3.17
CA ALA A 54 12.28 -26.23 2.53
C ALA A 54 13.10 -24.93 2.39
N ILE A 55 12.45 -23.83 2.03
CA ILE A 55 13.07 -22.49 1.98
C ILE A 55 13.57 -22.06 3.37
N SER A 56 12.75 -22.21 4.40
CA SER A 56 13.12 -21.84 5.77
C SER A 56 14.35 -22.60 6.25
N LYS A 57 14.39 -23.92 6.04
CA LYS A 57 15.56 -24.74 6.37
C LYS A 57 16.81 -24.33 5.60
N TRP A 58 16.67 -24.00 4.32
CA TRP A 58 17.79 -23.52 3.51
C TRP A 58 18.33 -22.18 4.03
N ILE A 59 17.48 -21.26 4.43
CA ILE A 59 17.88 -19.97 5.05
C ILE A 59 18.64 -20.20 6.35
N GLU A 60 18.21 -21.14 7.20
CA GLU A 60 18.92 -21.53 8.41
C GLU A 60 20.34 -22.06 8.10
N GLU A 61 20.47 -22.93 7.10
CA GLU A 61 21.76 -23.46 6.62
C GLU A 61 22.67 -22.34 6.11
N LEU A 62 22.12 -21.32 5.44
CA LEU A 62 22.88 -20.17 4.94
C LEU A 62 23.48 -19.30 6.05
N SER A 63 22.90 -19.29 7.25
CA SER A 63 23.44 -18.54 8.39
C SER A 63 24.87 -18.95 8.76
N LEU A 64 25.24 -20.21 8.50
CA LEU A 64 26.60 -20.71 8.70
C LEU A 64 27.66 -20.01 7.81
N HIS A 65 27.24 -19.32 6.76
CA HIS A 65 28.07 -18.64 5.79
C HIS A 65 28.08 -17.11 5.93
N PHE A 66 27.47 -16.54 6.97
CA PHE A 66 27.45 -15.09 7.19
C PHE A 66 28.86 -14.50 7.37
N LYS A 67 29.81 -15.24 7.94
CA LYS A 67 31.20 -14.81 8.04
C LYS A 67 31.86 -14.58 6.66
N GLU A 68 31.50 -15.38 5.65
CA GLU A 68 31.97 -15.19 4.27
C GLU A 68 31.43 -13.89 3.67
N ALA A 69 30.19 -13.54 3.97
CA ALA A 69 29.59 -12.27 3.57
C ALA A 69 30.39 -11.08 4.10
N LYS A 70 30.87 -11.15 5.35
CA LYS A 70 31.70 -10.09 5.95
C LYS A 70 33.07 -9.95 5.29
N ALA A 71 33.64 -11.06 4.84
CA ALA A 71 34.94 -11.06 4.14
C ALA A 71 34.84 -10.49 2.71
N ASN A 72 33.70 -10.67 2.05
CA ASN A 72 33.47 -10.27 0.67
C ASN A 72 32.16 -9.43 0.54
N PRO A 73 32.14 -8.21 1.11
CA PRO A 73 30.91 -7.42 1.22
C PRO A 73 30.28 -7.08 -0.14
N ASN A 74 31.08 -6.94 -1.18
CA ASN A 74 30.59 -6.62 -2.53
C ASN A 74 29.98 -7.81 -3.27
N ASP A 75 30.23 -9.03 -2.79
CA ASP A 75 29.72 -10.28 -3.38
C ASP A 75 28.46 -10.79 -2.66
N VAL A 76 27.87 -10.00 -1.78
CA VAL A 76 26.66 -10.38 -1.01
C VAL A 76 25.39 -9.94 -1.71
N SER A 77 25.18 -8.64 -1.77
CA SER A 77 24.11 -7.96 -2.49
C SER A 77 24.38 -6.46 -2.53
N ALA A 78 23.65 -5.76 -3.39
CA ALA A 78 23.74 -4.30 -3.48
C ALA A 78 23.34 -3.62 -2.16
N GLU A 79 22.32 -4.17 -1.48
CA GLU A 79 21.82 -3.69 -0.19
C GLU A 79 22.90 -3.84 0.91
N TYR A 80 23.56 -4.98 0.96
CA TYR A 80 24.63 -5.22 1.92
C TYR A 80 25.82 -4.31 1.66
N SER A 81 26.23 -4.16 0.40
CA SER A 81 27.31 -3.26 -0.02
C SER A 81 27.03 -1.81 0.39
N MET A 82 25.81 -1.34 0.29
CA MET A 82 25.41 -0.01 0.74
C MET A 82 25.62 0.15 2.25
N MET A 83 25.13 -0.77 3.05
CA MET A 83 25.31 -0.73 4.51
C MET A 83 26.80 -0.77 4.90
N TYR A 84 27.58 -1.59 4.22
CA TYR A 84 29.03 -1.68 4.42
C TYR A 84 29.74 -0.35 4.09
N GLU A 85 29.42 0.28 2.95
CA GLU A 85 30.01 1.56 2.57
C GLU A 85 29.58 2.71 3.50
N LEU A 86 28.33 2.73 3.98
CA LEU A 86 27.89 3.68 5.00
C LEU A 86 28.69 3.51 6.31
N GLN A 87 28.91 2.27 6.76
CA GLN A 87 29.70 1.97 7.96
C GLN A 87 31.17 2.37 7.78
N LYS A 88 31.80 1.96 6.69
CA LYS A 88 33.17 2.23 6.34
C LYS A 88 33.49 3.73 6.30
N ARG A 89 32.53 4.55 5.85
CA ARG A 89 32.65 6.02 5.79
C ARG A 89 32.26 6.72 7.10
N GLY A 90 31.95 5.98 8.16
CA GLY A 90 31.52 6.54 9.44
C GLY A 90 30.17 7.25 9.37
N LYS A 91 29.34 6.93 8.35
CA LYS A 91 28.02 7.53 8.14
C LYS A 91 26.90 6.74 8.84
N LEU A 92 27.14 5.53 9.28
CA LEU A 92 26.15 4.66 9.94
C LEU A 92 26.26 4.75 11.46
N GLY A 93 25.15 4.86 12.16
CA GLY A 93 25.05 4.81 13.62
C GLY A 93 25.46 3.43 14.18
N LYS A 94 25.75 3.33 15.48
CA LYS A 94 26.18 2.07 16.12
C LYS A 94 25.10 0.98 16.11
N HIS A 95 23.83 1.38 16.27
CA HIS A 95 22.66 0.49 16.26
C HIS A 95 21.62 1.10 15.33
N PRO A 96 21.85 1.01 14.02
CA PRO A 96 20.94 1.64 13.05
C PRO A 96 19.63 0.90 12.98
N ARG A 97 18.56 1.63 12.70
CA ARG A 97 17.28 1.09 12.23
C ARG A 97 17.34 0.98 10.72
N VAL A 98 16.99 -0.17 10.18
CA VAL A 98 16.92 -0.39 8.73
C VAL A 98 15.49 -0.80 8.38
N GLU A 99 14.84 -0.01 7.52
CA GLU A 99 13.51 -0.30 7.01
C GLU A 99 13.63 -0.80 5.57
N LEU A 100 13.31 -2.07 5.36
CA LEU A 100 13.35 -2.72 4.06
C LEU A 100 11.99 -2.60 3.36
N ILE A 101 12.00 -2.11 2.12
CA ILE A 101 10.83 -2.08 1.25
C ILE A 101 11.05 -3.13 0.16
N LEU A 102 10.22 -4.18 0.15
CA LEU A 102 10.37 -5.36 -0.68
C LEU A 102 9.10 -5.60 -1.50
N THR A 103 9.23 -6.35 -2.59
CA THR A 103 8.05 -6.85 -3.28
C THR A 103 7.36 -7.96 -2.49
N ASN A 104 6.02 -7.98 -2.50
CA ASN A 104 5.24 -9.03 -1.85
C ASN A 104 5.27 -10.33 -2.65
N THR A 105 6.46 -10.91 -2.75
CA THR A 105 6.75 -12.14 -3.48
C THR A 105 7.57 -13.08 -2.61
N VAL A 106 7.67 -14.34 -3.03
CA VAL A 106 8.54 -15.33 -2.36
C VAL A 106 9.99 -14.85 -2.32
N GLY A 107 10.48 -14.27 -3.42
CA GLY A 107 11.82 -13.68 -3.49
C GLY A 107 12.02 -12.55 -2.49
N GLY A 108 11.04 -11.65 -2.36
CA GLY A 108 11.07 -10.58 -1.37
C GLY A 108 11.12 -11.11 0.06
N LYS A 109 10.33 -12.14 0.39
CA LYS A 109 10.31 -12.78 1.72
C LYS A 109 11.62 -13.49 2.06
N ILE A 110 12.25 -14.14 1.08
CA ILE A 110 13.59 -14.76 1.26
C ILE A 110 14.63 -13.67 1.50
N THR A 111 14.61 -12.61 0.69
CA THR A 111 15.54 -11.47 0.82
C THR A 111 15.41 -10.80 2.18
N GLU A 112 14.17 -10.55 2.63
CA GLU A 112 13.89 -9.99 3.95
C GLU A 112 14.54 -10.82 5.07
N ARG A 113 14.27 -12.11 5.12
CA ARG A 113 14.79 -13.01 6.16
C ARG A 113 16.33 -13.00 6.19
N LEU A 114 16.97 -13.09 5.03
CA LEU A 114 18.45 -13.12 4.94
C LEU A 114 19.07 -11.77 5.31
N LEU A 115 18.55 -10.66 4.77
CA LEU A 115 19.07 -9.33 5.08
C LEU A 115 18.84 -8.95 6.54
N SER A 116 17.69 -9.31 7.12
CA SER A 116 17.40 -9.05 8.54
C SER A 116 18.44 -9.70 9.46
N CYS A 117 18.74 -10.98 9.22
CA CYS A 117 19.76 -11.69 9.99
C CYS A 117 21.17 -11.10 9.79
N LEU A 118 21.55 -10.83 8.53
CA LEU A 118 22.85 -10.26 8.18
C LEU A 118 23.06 -8.87 8.78
N PHE A 119 22.03 -8.01 8.69
CA PHE A 119 22.13 -6.64 9.19
C PHE A 119 22.14 -6.59 10.72
N ALA A 120 21.39 -7.48 11.38
CA ALA A 120 21.45 -7.61 12.83
C ALA A 120 22.83 -8.08 13.29
N GLU A 121 23.40 -9.13 12.64
CA GLU A 121 24.68 -9.71 13.05
C GLU A 121 25.87 -8.80 12.73
N HIS A 122 25.92 -8.19 11.53
CA HIS A 122 27.11 -7.49 11.06
C HIS A 122 27.11 -5.99 11.40
N PHE A 123 25.95 -5.37 11.50
CA PHE A 123 25.81 -3.93 11.75
C PHE A 123 25.10 -3.59 13.07
N GLY A 124 24.66 -4.61 13.83
CA GLY A 124 23.87 -4.41 15.05
C GLY A 124 22.53 -3.70 14.77
N ALA A 125 22.00 -3.88 13.56
CA ALA A 125 20.81 -3.19 13.11
C ALA A 125 19.51 -3.80 13.67
N THR A 126 18.52 -2.94 13.95
CA THR A 126 17.12 -3.36 14.10
C THR A 126 16.45 -3.24 12.73
N VAL A 127 15.88 -4.33 12.23
CA VAL A 127 15.32 -4.37 10.88
C VAL A 127 13.79 -4.43 10.94
N GLY A 128 13.15 -3.47 10.27
CA GLY A 128 11.73 -3.49 9.95
C GLY A 128 11.53 -3.75 8.46
N CYS A 129 10.33 -4.16 8.05
CA CYS A 129 10.01 -4.38 6.64
C CYS A 129 8.62 -3.87 6.27
N ALA A 130 8.46 -3.57 4.98
CA ALA A 130 7.18 -3.34 4.34
C ALA A 130 7.17 -4.03 2.97
N TYR A 131 6.02 -4.56 2.59
CA TYR A 131 5.84 -5.22 1.31
C TYR A 131 4.97 -4.38 0.40
N VAL A 132 5.41 -4.25 -0.85
CA VAL A 132 4.68 -3.57 -1.92
C VAL A 132 4.37 -4.55 -3.05
N SER A 133 3.24 -4.37 -3.68
CA SER A 133 2.86 -5.15 -4.87
C SER A 133 2.83 -4.20 -6.06
N ILE A 134 3.67 -4.43 -7.06
CA ILE A 134 3.67 -3.62 -8.28
C ILE A 134 3.01 -4.45 -9.38
N ASP A 135 1.87 -3.98 -9.84
CA ASP A 135 1.14 -4.60 -10.94
C ASP A 135 1.59 -3.98 -12.26
N VAL A 136 2.28 -4.76 -13.07
CA VAL A 136 2.82 -4.34 -14.38
C VAL A 136 1.94 -4.78 -15.56
N THR A 137 0.77 -5.33 -15.30
CA THR A 137 -0.11 -5.89 -16.34
C THR A 137 -0.84 -4.81 -17.14
N GLU A 138 -1.08 -3.66 -16.55
CA GLU A 138 -1.85 -2.57 -17.12
C GLU A 138 -1.35 -1.23 -16.60
N THR A 139 -1.27 -0.19 -17.45
CA THR A 139 -0.72 1.13 -17.11
C THR A 139 -1.41 1.74 -15.88
N LYS A 140 -2.75 1.72 -15.85
CA LYS A 140 -3.53 2.28 -14.74
C LYS A 140 -3.22 1.57 -13.41
N ARG A 141 -3.16 0.23 -13.42
CA ARG A 141 -2.84 -0.57 -12.22
C ARG A 141 -1.41 -0.34 -11.77
N MET A 142 -0.47 -0.28 -12.72
CA MET A 142 0.91 0.04 -12.43
C MET A 142 1.04 1.43 -11.78
N THR A 143 0.38 2.44 -12.32
CA THR A 143 0.39 3.81 -11.78
C THR A 143 -0.12 3.86 -10.34
N ARG A 144 -1.21 3.16 -10.05
CA ARG A 144 -1.78 3.06 -8.70
C ARG A 144 -0.82 2.38 -7.73
N THR A 145 -0.31 1.20 -8.09
CA THR A 145 0.60 0.46 -7.21
C THR A 145 1.94 1.17 -7.01
N LEU A 146 2.38 1.99 -7.95
CA LEU A 146 3.51 2.90 -7.78
C LEU A 146 3.18 4.06 -6.81
N GLY A 147 1.95 4.57 -6.80
CA GLY A 147 1.48 5.52 -5.79
C GLY A 147 1.52 4.93 -4.37
N GLU A 148 1.01 3.69 -4.20
CA GLU A 148 1.08 2.94 -2.95
C GLU A 148 2.55 2.70 -2.50
N TYR A 149 3.44 2.42 -3.44
CA TYR A 149 4.87 2.35 -3.16
C TYR A 149 5.43 3.68 -2.65
N MET A 150 5.10 4.80 -3.30
CA MET A 150 5.56 6.14 -2.87
C MET A 150 5.08 6.46 -1.46
N GLN A 151 3.83 6.10 -1.13
CA GLN A 151 3.27 6.25 0.21
C GLN A 151 4.03 5.39 1.24
N THR A 152 4.34 4.14 0.91
CA THR A 152 5.14 3.25 1.76
C THR A 152 6.53 3.83 2.05
N VAL A 153 7.20 4.41 1.03
CA VAL A 153 8.48 5.11 1.21
C VAL A 153 8.34 6.28 2.17
N ALA A 154 7.30 7.10 1.98
CA ALA A 154 7.03 8.27 2.82
C ALA A 154 6.80 7.87 4.29
N GLU A 155 5.96 6.86 4.54
CA GLU A 155 5.68 6.34 5.88
C GLU A 155 6.94 5.85 6.59
N LYS A 156 7.80 5.13 5.86
CA LYS A 156 9.05 4.61 6.42
C LYS A 156 10.07 5.72 6.70
N LEU A 157 10.20 6.70 5.82
CA LEU A 157 11.05 7.87 6.03
C LEU A 157 10.58 8.70 7.22
N SER A 158 9.28 8.96 7.33
CA SER A 158 8.68 9.77 8.40
C SER A 158 8.79 9.17 9.81
N GLN A 159 9.29 7.93 9.94
CA GLN A 159 9.60 7.31 11.23
C GLN A 159 10.94 7.80 11.83
N GLY A 160 11.71 8.60 11.10
CA GLY A 160 12.97 9.17 11.57
C GLY A 160 13.14 10.61 11.10
N GLU A 161 14.04 11.34 11.75
CA GLU A 161 14.33 12.74 11.43
C GLU A 161 15.17 12.86 10.14
N PRO A 162 14.92 13.84 9.25
CA PRO A 162 15.68 14.02 8.00
C PRO A 162 17.20 14.16 8.21
N SER A 163 17.64 14.77 9.32
CA SER A 163 19.06 14.95 9.67
C SER A 163 19.79 13.65 9.99
N SER A 164 19.06 12.58 10.34
CA SER A 164 19.60 11.29 10.77
C SER A 164 19.04 10.09 10.02
N THR A 165 18.28 10.33 8.95
CA THR A 165 17.67 9.30 8.11
C THR A 165 18.12 9.50 6.67
N CYS A 166 18.39 8.41 5.95
CA CYS A 166 18.58 8.47 4.50
C CYS A 166 17.72 7.44 3.77
N PHE A 167 17.39 7.76 2.54
CA PHE A 167 16.78 6.84 1.60
C PHE A 167 17.88 6.17 0.75
N ALA A 168 17.82 4.84 0.61
CA ALA A 168 18.77 4.07 -0.18
C ALA A 168 18.02 3.23 -1.24
N PRO A 169 17.70 3.79 -2.42
CA PRO A 169 16.99 3.10 -3.49
C PRO A 169 17.94 2.15 -4.24
N ILE A 170 18.17 0.97 -3.69
CA ILE A 170 19.18 0.05 -4.20
C ILE A 170 18.57 -0.99 -5.12
N GLY A 171 17.48 -1.61 -4.72
CA GLY A 171 16.84 -2.69 -5.49
C GLY A 171 15.45 -2.32 -5.98
N GLY A 172 14.86 -3.22 -6.76
CA GLY A 172 13.54 -3.06 -7.35
C GLY A 172 13.56 -2.59 -8.80
N TYR A 173 12.40 -2.21 -9.32
CA TYR A 173 12.29 -1.66 -10.68
C TYR A 173 12.91 -0.26 -10.74
N LYS A 174 13.53 0.10 -11.87
CA LYS A 174 14.15 1.43 -12.06
C LYS A 174 13.20 2.59 -11.81
N VAL A 175 11.92 2.44 -12.15
CA VAL A 175 10.88 3.44 -11.88
C VAL A 175 10.69 3.67 -10.37
N MET A 176 10.82 2.64 -9.55
CA MET A 176 10.73 2.77 -8.09
C MET A 176 11.87 3.61 -7.53
N THR A 177 13.09 3.44 -8.05
CA THR A 177 14.24 4.28 -7.66
C THR A 177 13.98 5.75 -7.92
N SER A 178 13.46 6.09 -9.11
CA SER A 178 13.16 7.46 -9.50
C SER A 178 12.04 8.08 -8.65
N LEU A 179 10.94 7.36 -8.47
CA LEU A 179 9.81 7.82 -7.66
C LEU A 179 10.17 7.93 -6.17
N GLY A 180 10.95 6.99 -5.65
CA GLY A 180 11.43 7.06 -4.28
C GLY A 180 12.34 8.26 -4.03
N TYR A 181 13.19 8.64 -5.00
CA TYR A 181 13.97 9.88 -4.93
C TYR A 181 13.07 11.12 -4.87
N ILE A 182 12.01 11.15 -5.67
CA ILE A 182 11.03 12.25 -5.64
C ILE A 182 10.39 12.35 -4.25
N VAL A 183 9.96 11.24 -3.65
CA VAL A 183 9.40 11.21 -2.29
C VAL A 183 10.41 11.69 -1.27
N GLY A 184 11.65 11.17 -1.30
CA GLY A 184 12.72 11.59 -0.40
C GLY A 184 12.97 13.09 -0.48
N SER A 185 13.07 13.63 -1.71
CA SER A 185 13.25 15.07 -1.94
C SER A 185 12.07 15.90 -1.46
N PHE A 186 10.84 15.46 -1.74
CA PHE A 186 9.62 16.14 -1.30
C PHE A 186 9.51 16.23 0.23
N LEU A 187 9.97 15.20 0.94
CA LEU A 187 9.96 15.14 2.40
C LEU A 187 11.24 15.68 3.05
N GLY A 188 12.24 16.09 2.27
CA GLY A 188 13.48 16.65 2.77
C GLY A 188 14.53 15.63 3.22
N TYR A 189 14.42 14.36 2.80
CA TYR A 189 15.39 13.31 3.14
C TYR A 189 16.49 13.16 2.09
N PRO A 190 17.76 13.04 2.50
CA PRO A 190 18.85 12.76 1.57
C PRO A 190 18.76 11.33 1.03
N THR A 191 19.24 11.14 -0.20
CA THR A 191 19.34 9.83 -0.85
C THR A 191 20.79 9.37 -0.88
N ALA A 192 21.08 8.17 -0.39
CA ALA A 192 22.35 7.51 -0.53
C ALA A 192 22.32 6.57 -1.75
N TYR A 193 23.15 6.85 -2.73
CA TYR A 193 23.27 6.08 -3.97
C TYR A 193 24.61 5.35 -4.04
N LEU A 194 24.61 4.07 -4.40
CA LEU A 194 25.79 3.28 -4.63
C LEU A 194 25.90 2.90 -6.10
N HIS A 195 27.01 3.25 -6.74
CA HIS A 195 27.26 2.88 -8.12
C HIS A 195 27.64 1.39 -8.24
N GLU A 196 26.89 0.62 -9.02
CA GLU A 196 27.00 -0.84 -9.08
C GLU A 196 28.43 -1.35 -9.37
N ASN A 197 29.13 -0.76 -10.34
CA ASN A 197 30.43 -1.26 -10.80
C ASN A 197 31.63 -0.72 -10.01
N SER A 198 31.56 0.53 -9.54
CA SER A 198 32.70 1.21 -8.91
C SER A 198 32.61 1.22 -7.39
N GLN A 199 31.51 0.81 -6.80
CA GLN A 199 31.22 0.87 -5.37
C GLN A 199 31.42 2.30 -4.80
N VAL A 200 31.26 3.30 -5.66
CA VAL A 200 31.33 4.71 -5.26
C VAL A 200 29.98 5.13 -4.72
N MET A 201 29.94 5.49 -3.46
CA MET A 201 28.75 6.01 -2.81
C MET A 201 28.65 7.52 -2.97
N HIS A 202 27.49 7.99 -3.38
CA HIS A 202 27.13 9.40 -3.43
C HIS A 202 25.95 9.69 -2.51
N GLU A 203 26.01 10.82 -1.82
CA GLU A 203 24.87 11.38 -1.10
C GLU A 203 24.25 12.48 -1.96
N ILE A 204 23.01 12.32 -2.29
CA ILE A 204 22.25 13.29 -3.07
C ILE A 204 21.36 14.05 -2.08
N PRO A 205 21.61 15.35 -1.87
CA PRO A 205 20.77 16.14 -0.99
C PRO A 205 19.33 16.22 -1.56
N PRO A 206 18.32 16.43 -0.71
CA PRO A 206 16.97 16.60 -1.19
C PRO A 206 16.87 17.86 -2.05
N VAL A 207 16.21 17.75 -3.20
CA VAL A 207 15.84 18.91 -4.00
C VAL A 207 14.61 19.55 -3.34
N PRO A 208 14.58 20.89 -3.12
CA PRO A 208 13.45 21.54 -2.51
C PRO A 208 12.25 21.52 -3.48
N ILE A 209 11.42 20.49 -3.37
CA ILE A 209 10.17 20.37 -4.13
C ILE A 209 9.06 20.97 -3.27
N HIS A 210 8.40 22.00 -3.76
CA HIS A 210 7.26 22.62 -3.11
C HIS A 210 6.02 22.50 -3.99
N LEU A 211 4.94 21.98 -3.43
CA LEU A 211 3.63 22.04 -4.02
C LEU A 211 2.85 23.18 -3.33
N ASP A 212 2.14 23.99 -4.13
CA ASP A 212 1.20 24.97 -3.56
C ASP A 212 0.02 24.21 -2.92
N ASP A 213 -0.06 24.28 -1.60
CA ASP A 213 -1.13 23.64 -0.83
C ASP A 213 -2.53 24.06 -1.29
N ARG A 214 -2.67 25.28 -1.78
CA ARG A 214 -3.92 25.79 -2.34
C ARG A 214 -4.38 24.99 -3.55
N PHE A 215 -3.43 24.47 -4.35
CA PHE A 215 -3.76 23.62 -5.50
C PHE A 215 -4.58 22.38 -5.07
N VAL A 216 -4.10 21.64 -4.07
CA VAL A 216 -4.80 20.42 -3.61
C VAL A 216 -6.17 20.78 -3.03
N GLN A 217 -6.26 21.85 -2.23
CA GLN A 217 -7.51 22.29 -1.61
C GLN A 217 -8.54 22.77 -2.65
N GLN A 218 -8.10 23.55 -3.64
CA GLN A 218 -8.99 24.11 -4.68
C GLN A 218 -9.49 23.05 -5.67
N HIS A 219 -8.69 22.00 -5.91
CA HIS A 219 -9.00 20.97 -6.89
C HIS A 219 -9.28 19.60 -6.28
N THR A 220 -9.66 19.56 -5.00
CA THR A 220 -9.95 18.30 -4.26
C THR A 220 -10.98 17.44 -4.99
N ASP A 221 -12.03 18.03 -5.54
CA ASP A 221 -13.09 17.27 -6.24
C ASP A 221 -12.55 16.61 -7.53
N LEU A 222 -11.83 17.34 -8.36
CA LEU A 222 -11.21 16.79 -9.56
C LEU A 222 -10.21 15.68 -9.21
N LEU A 223 -9.35 15.91 -8.22
CA LEU A 223 -8.37 14.93 -7.74
C LEU A 223 -9.08 13.67 -7.23
N ARG A 224 -10.16 13.82 -6.46
CA ARG A 224 -10.96 12.71 -5.91
C ARG A 224 -11.61 11.87 -7.02
N ARG A 225 -12.19 12.51 -8.04
CA ARG A 225 -12.75 11.79 -9.20
C ARG A 225 -11.68 10.98 -9.93
N CYS A 226 -10.54 11.61 -10.24
CA CYS A 226 -9.42 10.95 -10.92
C CYS A 226 -8.70 9.90 -10.05
N GLN A 227 -8.79 9.99 -8.72
CA GLN A 227 -8.25 8.98 -7.80
C GLN A 227 -9.09 7.70 -7.83
N ARG A 228 -10.41 7.83 -7.91
CA ARG A 228 -11.35 6.70 -7.91
C ARG A 228 -11.30 5.93 -9.20
N ASP A 229 -11.45 6.63 -10.32
CA ASP A 229 -11.50 6.01 -11.64
C ASP A 229 -10.97 6.95 -12.72
N ALA A 230 -10.82 6.42 -13.94
CA ALA A 230 -10.55 7.23 -15.10
C ALA A 230 -11.78 8.08 -15.44
N VAL A 231 -11.61 9.39 -15.56
CA VAL A 231 -12.67 10.33 -15.91
C VAL A 231 -12.63 10.60 -17.42
N SER A 232 -13.77 10.48 -18.10
CA SER A 232 -13.84 10.81 -19.53
C SER A 232 -13.52 12.30 -19.76
N LEU A 233 -12.72 12.61 -20.78
CA LEU A 233 -12.45 13.99 -21.18
C LEU A 233 -13.73 14.75 -21.52
N ASP A 234 -14.77 14.06 -21.99
CA ASP A 234 -16.06 14.70 -22.36
C ASP A 234 -16.88 15.13 -21.13
N GLU A 235 -16.62 14.53 -19.97
CA GLU A 235 -17.27 14.86 -18.70
C GLU A 235 -16.63 16.06 -17.99
N LEU A 236 -15.45 16.51 -18.47
CA LEU A 236 -14.68 17.57 -17.84
C LEU A 236 -15.07 18.94 -18.40
N SER A 237 -15.17 19.92 -17.50
CA SER A 237 -15.31 21.33 -17.87
C SER A 237 -14.06 21.85 -18.61
N TYR A 238 -14.20 22.99 -19.27
CA TYR A 238 -13.08 23.65 -19.93
C TYR A 238 -11.95 24.02 -18.93
N GLU A 239 -12.31 24.49 -17.75
CA GLU A 239 -11.38 24.86 -16.69
C GLU A 239 -10.60 23.64 -16.18
N GLU A 240 -11.28 22.52 -15.94
CA GLU A 240 -10.65 21.26 -15.51
C GLU A 240 -9.66 20.75 -16.56
N LYS A 241 -9.99 20.82 -17.86
CA LYS A 241 -9.07 20.46 -18.94
C LYS A 241 -7.80 21.33 -18.94
N GLN A 242 -7.92 22.62 -18.63
CA GLN A 242 -6.76 23.52 -18.49
C GLN A 242 -5.89 23.12 -17.29
N ILE A 243 -6.48 22.80 -16.15
CA ILE A 243 -5.77 22.34 -14.95
C ILE A 243 -5.01 21.03 -15.25
N ILE A 244 -5.66 20.06 -15.87
CA ILE A 244 -5.06 18.78 -16.24
C ILE A 244 -3.84 18.98 -17.16
N SER A 245 -3.98 19.86 -18.16
CA SER A 245 -2.88 20.18 -19.07
C SER A 245 -1.71 20.89 -18.39
N ALA A 246 -1.99 21.75 -17.41
CA ALA A 246 -0.96 22.48 -16.66
C ALA A 246 -0.19 21.62 -15.67
N TYR A 247 -0.80 20.55 -15.16
CA TYR A 247 -0.24 19.70 -14.10
C TYR A 247 -0.05 18.25 -14.55
N SER A 248 0.69 18.03 -15.63
CA SER A 248 1.02 16.70 -16.18
C SER A 248 1.81 15.80 -15.22
N SER A 249 2.42 16.36 -14.17
CA SER A 249 3.03 15.59 -13.09
C SER A 249 2.00 14.92 -12.17
N ILE A 250 0.77 15.41 -12.14
CA ILE A 250 -0.32 14.94 -11.27
C ILE A 250 -1.35 14.15 -12.08
N PHE A 251 -1.63 14.57 -13.31
CA PHE A 251 -2.63 13.96 -14.17
C PHE A 251 -1.99 13.31 -15.40
N GLN A 252 -2.50 12.15 -15.77
CA GLN A 252 -2.15 11.44 -17.00
C GLN A 252 -3.38 11.29 -17.88
N GLN A 253 -3.19 11.51 -19.20
CA GLN A 253 -4.25 11.34 -20.21
C GLN A 253 -3.90 10.17 -21.11
N GLU A 254 -4.84 9.28 -21.34
CA GLU A 254 -4.70 8.12 -22.22
C GLU A 254 -6.07 7.75 -22.81
N GLU A 255 -6.14 7.54 -24.11
CA GLU A 255 -7.34 7.05 -24.84
C GLU A 255 -8.64 7.84 -24.55
N GLY A 256 -8.56 9.15 -24.33
CA GLY A 256 -9.74 9.97 -24.06
C GLY A 256 -10.15 10.02 -22.58
N TYR A 257 -9.36 9.43 -21.70
CA TYR A 257 -9.57 9.42 -20.25
C TYR A 257 -8.44 10.12 -19.52
N VAL A 258 -8.74 10.57 -18.31
CA VAL A 258 -7.80 11.18 -17.36
C VAL A 258 -7.81 10.41 -16.06
N TYR A 259 -6.63 10.18 -15.50
CA TYR A 259 -6.43 9.58 -14.19
C TYR A 259 -5.18 10.17 -13.51
N LEU A 260 -5.00 9.91 -12.23
CA LEU A 260 -3.83 10.42 -11.50
C LEU A 260 -2.56 9.66 -11.90
N THR A 261 -1.44 10.37 -12.00
CA THR A 261 -0.11 9.76 -12.03
C THR A 261 0.22 9.10 -10.68
N ALA A 262 1.31 8.35 -10.60
CA ALA A 262 1.79 7.82 -9.31
C ALA A 262 2.04 8.93 -8.27
N PHE A 263 2.53 10.09 -8.70
CA PHE A 263 2.71 11.24 -7.81
C PHE A 263 1.38 11.87 -7.40
N GLY A 264 0.41 11.94 -8.32
CA GLY A 264 -0.96 12.39 -8.00
C GLY A 264 -1.64 11.49 -6.98
N GLN A 265 -1.54 10.16 -7.12
CA GLN A 265 -2.02 9.19 -6.12
C GLN A 265 -1.33 9.39 -4.77
N PHE A 266 -0.01 9.48 -4.77
CA PHE A 266 0.76 9.75 -3.56
C PHE A 266 0.31 11.02 -2.83
N LEU A 267 0.06 12.11 -3.56
CA LEU A 267 -0.40 13.37 -2.96
C LEU A 267 -1.74 13.22 -2.24
N CYS A 268 -2.70 12.52 -2.85
CA CYS A 268 -4.02 12.29 -2.23
C CYS A 268 -3.94 11.47 -0.95
N GLU A 269 -2.97 10.56 -0.86
CA GLU A 269 -2.76 9.67 0.29
C GLU A 269 -1.77 10.23 1.32
N HIS A 270 -1.02 11.29 0.95
CA HIS A 270 -0.05 11.89 1.84
C HIS A 270 -0.71 12.47 3.10
N GLU A 271 -0.12 12.22 4.27
CA GLU A 271 -0.66 12.58 5.60
C GLU A 271 -1.17 14.03 5.67
N LYS A 272 -0.47 14.96 5.01
CA LYS A 272 -0.84 16.38 4.96
C LYS A 272 -2.20 16.64 4.30
N TYR A 273 -2.55 15.85 3.27
CA TYR A 273 -3.75 16.05 2.45
C TYR A 273 -4.80 14.98 2.63
N LYS A 274 -4.45 13.86 3.23
CA LYS A 274 -5.29 12.69 3.40
C LYS A 274 -6.68 13.03 3.95
N HIS A 275 -6.75 13.96 4.89
CA HIS A 275 -8.01 14.41 5.48
C HIS A 275 -9.00 15.01 4.45
N LEU A 276 -8.51 15.51 3.29
CA LEU A 276 -9.34 16.00 2.20
C LEU A 276 -9.95 14.87 1.35
N PHE A 277 -9.35 13.67 1.42
CA PHE A 277 -9.72 12.49 0.63
C PHE A 277 -10.29 11.35 1.47
N GLU A 278 -10.34 11.51 2.80
CA GLU A 278 -10.98 10.55 3.70
C GLU A 278 -12.49 10.53 3.49
N THR A 279 -13.04 9.32 3.41
CA THR A 279 -14.49 9.15 3.38
C THR A 279 -15.11 9.63 4.67
N LYS A 280 -16.14 10.44 4.55
CA LYS A 280 -16.96 10.84 5.69
C LYS A 280 -17.98 9.74 6.00
N TYR A 281 -18.07 9.37 7.27
CA TYR A 281 -19.03 8.36 7.75
C TYR A 281 -20.09 9.01 8.60
N LEU A 282 -21.33 8.96 8.15
CA LEU A 282 -22.49 9.44 8.87
C LEU A 282 -23.37 8.26 9.26
N ALA A 283 -23.79 8.17 10.50
CA ALA A 283 -24.58 7.04 11.00
C ALA A 283 -25.75 7.51 11.87
N THR A 284 -26.85 6.78 11.80
CA THR A 284 -27.98 6.98 12.72
C THR A 284 -27.63 6.46 14.12
N LYS A 285 -28.36 6.93 15.13
CA LYS A 285 -28.22 6.45 16.52
C LYS A 285 -28.39 4.94 16.64
N GLN A 286 -29.21 4.32 15.79
CA GLN A 286 -29.38 2.88 15.76
C GLN A 286 -28.07 2.17 15.36
N VAL A 287 -27.41 2.64 14.30
CA VAL A 287 -26.13 2.09 13.86
C VAL A 287 -25.06 2.27 14.93
N ILE A 288 -24.98 3.45 15.54
CA ILE A 288 -24.03 3.76 16.62
C ILE A 288 -24.22 2.79 17.78
N LYS A 289 -25.46 2.60 18.24
CA LYS A 289 -25.78 1.67 19.32
C LYS A 289 -25.42 0.20 18.97
N MET A 290 -25.68 -0.22 17.74
CA MET A 290 -25.31 -1.57 17.30
C MET A 290 -23.79 -1.74 17.17
N MET A 291 -23.09 -0.69 16.76
CA MET A 291 -21.62 -0.68 16.68
C MET A 291 -20.96 -0.89 18.06
N GLU A 292 -21.58 -0.42 19.15
CA GLU A 292 -21.07 -0.63 20.52
C GLU A 292 -21.00 -2.12 20.91
N GLN A 293 -21.79 -2.99 20.28
CA GLN A 293 -21.83 -4.42 20.60
C GLN A 293 -20.59 -5.19 20.06
N ASP A 294 -20.04 -4.76 18.91
CA ASP A 294 -18.81 -5.33 18.34
C ASP A 294 -18.12 -4.24 17.47
N ARG A 295 -17.59 -3.22 18.16
CA ARG A 295 -17.06 -2.01 17.51
C ARG A 295 -16.02 -2.31 16.44
N LYS A 296 -15.02 -3.15 16.78
CA LYS A 296 -13.95 -3.48 15.84
C LYS A 296 -14.50 -4.14 14.57
N PHE A 297 -15.36 -5.12 14.71
CA PHE A 297 -15.97 -5.83 13.58
C PHE A 297 -16.78 -4.87 12.70
N VAL A 298 -17.62 -4.02 13.30
CA VAL A 298 -18.46 -3.07 12.54
C VAL A 298 -17.60 -2.05 11.80
N VAL A 299 -16.57 -1.50 12.45
CA VAL A 299 -15.63 -0.57 11.83
C VAL A 299 -14.93 -1.21 10.63
N ASP A 300 -14.42 -2.44 10.79
CA ASP A 300 -13.76 -3.18 9.71
C ASP A 300 -14.72 -3.41 8.52
N GLN A 301 -16.00 -3.71 8.78
CA GLN A 301 -17.00 -3.92 7.73
C GLN A 301 -17.40 -2.61 7.01
N LEU A 302 -17.49 -1.49 7.72
CA LEU A 302 -17.75 -0.18 7.11
C LEU A 302 -16.58 0.26 6.21
N LYS A 303 -15.34 0.07 6.64
CA LYS A 303 -14.14 0.32 5.84
C LYS A 303 -14.11 -0.56 4.59
N GLU A 304 -14.41 -1.85 4.75
CA GLU A 304 -14.44 -2.80 3.62
C GLU A 304 -15.53 -2.47 2.61
N LEU A 305 -16.73 -2.04 3.08
CA LEU A 305 -17.79 -1.58 2.19
C LEU A 305 -17.32 -0.38 1.36
N VAL A 306 -16.76 0.64 2.00
CA VAL A 306 -16.28 1.84 1.30
C VAL A 306 -15.14 1.48 0.33
N ARG A 307 -14.21 0.60 0.74
CA ARG A 307 -13.15 0.11 -0.16
C ARG A 307 -13.75 -0.52 -1.43
N LYS A 308 -14.78 -1.35 -1.30
CA LYS A 308 -15.47 -1.96 -2.45
C LYS A 308 -16.16 -0.91 -3.30
N LEU A 309 -16.90 0.03 -2.70
CA LEU A 309 -17.60 1.08 -3.42
C LEU A 309 -16.65 1.97 -4.23
N LYS A 310 -15.43 2.22 -3.72
CA LYS A 310 -14.43 3.04 -4.40
C LYS A 310 -13.69 2.31 -5.52
N HIS A 311 -13.49 1.01 -5.39
CA HIS A 311 -12.54 0.28 -6.24
C HIS A 311 -13.17 -0.77 -7.15
N ASP A 312 -14.38 -1.19 -6.85
CA ASP A 312 -15.06 -2.30 -7.52
C ASP A 312 -16.47 -1.87 -7.98
N GLY A 313 -16.58 -0.79 -8.75
CA GLY A 313 -17.86 -0.23 -9.19
C GLY A 313 -18.81 -1.23 -9.88
N GLY A 314 -18.32 -2.37 -10.39
CA GLY A 314 -19.12 -3.49 -10.91
C GLY A 314 -19.65 -4.46 -9.84
N ILE A 315 -19.07 -4.46 -8.63
CA ILE A 315 -19.44 -5.40 -7.54
C ILE A 315 -20.67 -4.93 -6.75
N ILE A 316 -21.14 -3.71 -6.97
CA ILE A 316 -22.34 -3.20 -6.30
C ILE A 316 -23.55 -4.16 -6.50
N PHE A 317 -23.65 -4.82 -7.65
CA PHE A 317 -24.68 -5.80 -7.92
C PHE A 317 -24.55 -7.10 -7.12
N ASP A 318 -23.33 -7.57 -6.87
CA ASP A 318 -23.08 -8.77 -6.06
C ASP A 318 -23.29 -8.53 -4.56
N LEU A 319 -23.27 -7.27 -4.12
CA LEU A 319 -23.50 -6.88 -2.73
C LEU A 319 -24.99 -6.73 -2.40
N GLN A 320 -25.85 -6.66 -3.42
CA GLN A 320 -27.30 -6.54 -3.25
C GLN A 320 -27.93 -7.91 -3.03
N HIS A 321 -28.79 -8.00 -2.02
CA HIS A 321 -29.50 -9.24 -1.71
C HIS A 321 -30.69 -9.38 -2.64
N GLU A 322 -30.49 -9.85 -3.89
CA GLU A 322 -31.50 -9.95 -4.94
C GLU A 322 -32.83 -10.61 -4.50
N LYS A 323 -32.78 -11.65 -3.65
CA LYS A 323 -33.98 -12.37 -3.18
C LYS A 323 -34.88 -11.52 -2.30
N GLU A 324 -34.38 -10.51 -1.64
CA GLU A 324 -35.13 -9.68 -0.70
C GLU A 324 -35.62 -8.38 -1.35
N TYR A 325 -34.86 -7.86 -2.32
CA TYR A 325 -35.33 -6.75 -3.15
C TYR A 325 -36.58 -7.11 -3.95
N GLY A 326 -36.75 -8.37 -4.38
CA GLY A 326 -37.94 -8.86 -5.09
C GLY A 326 -39.23 -8.84 -4.25
N LYS A 327 -39.14 -8.74 -2.92
CA LYS A 327 -40.27 -8.65 -1.99
C LYS A 327 -40.61 -7.22 -1.59
N LEU A 328 -39.77 -6.26 -1.90
CA LEU A 328 -39.90 -4.86 -1.52
C LEU A 328 -40.52 -4.03 -2.64
N ASP A 329 -41.29 -3.01 -2.28
CA ASP A 329 -41.70 -1.98 -3.24
C ASP A 329 -40.49 -1.14 -3.63
N GLN A 330 -39.86 -1.49 -4.74
CA GLN A 330 -38.60 -0.85 -5.22
C GLN A 330 -38.77 0.66 -5.39
N ARG A 331 -39.98 1.17 -5.61
CA ARG A 331 -40.23 2.63 -5.71
C ARG A 331 -40.06 3.36 -4.38
N LYS A 332 -40.11 2.64 -3.26
CA LYS A 332 -39.95 3.18 -1.91
C LYS A 332 -38.58 3.00 -1.37
N VAL A 333 -37.77 2.15 -1.97
CA VAL A 333 -36.38 1.88 -1.50
C VAL A 333 -35.51 3.12 -1.70
N LYS A 334 -35.02 3.67 -0.59
CA LYS A 334 -34.06 4.81 -0.57
C LYS A 334 -32.66 4.40 -0.21
N PHE A 335 -32.50 3.32 0.54
CA PHE A 335 -31.21 2.84 1.03
C PHE A 335 -30.89 1.49 0.41
N GLN A 336 -29.63 1.34 -0.03
CA GLN A 336 -29.10 0.09 -0.53
C GLN A 336 -28.81 -0.86 0.62
N LEU A 337 -28.82 -2.17 0.36
CA LEU A 337 -28.54 -3.19 1.36
C LEU A 337 -27.21 -3.86 1.10
N TYR A 338 -26.27 -3.73 2.03
CA TYR A 338 -25.01 -4.44 2.03
C TYR A 338 -25.09 -5.70 2.89
N LYS A 339 -24.57 -6.81 2.33
CA LYS A 339 -24.40 -8.09 3.03
C LYS A 339 -22.93 -8.47 3.06
N SER A 340 -22.35 -8.58 4.24
CA SER A 340 -21.02 -9.15 4.38
C SER A 340 -21.05 -10.68 4.28
N HIS A 341 -20.04 -11.25 3.63
CA HIS A 341 -19.82 -12.69 3.48
C HIS A 341 -18.89 -13.30 4.54
N THR A 342 -18.59 -12.54 5.60
CA THR A 342 -17.82 -13.05 6.76
C THR A 342 -18.69 -13.98 7.61
N GLY A 343 -18.09 -14.83 8.41
CA GLY A 343 -18.82 -15.82 9.26
C GLY A 343 -19.77 -15.20 10.30
N LYS A 344 -19.70 -13.88 10.55
CA LYS A 344 -20.62 -13.12 11.40
C LYS A 344 -21.67 -12.40 10.57
N VAL A 345 -22.87 -12.25 11.11
CA VAL A 345 -23.93 -11.49 10.45
C VAL A 345 -23.62 -10.01 10.47
N PHE A 346 -23.52 -9.40 9.30
CA PHE A 346 -23.47 -7.96 9.10
C PHE A 346 -24.38 -7.62 7.92
N ARG A 347 -25.41 -6.81 8.17
CA ARG A 347 -26.33 -6.29 7.18
C ARG A 347 -26.50 -4.81 7.43
N LEU A 348 -26.31 -3.99 6.41
CA LEU A 348 -26.34 -2.54 6.51
C LEU A 348 -27.25 -1.95 5.44
N ALA A 349 -28.22 -1.17 5.84
CA ALA A 349 -28.94 -0.27 4.95
C ALA A 349 -28.13 1.04 4.86
N TYR A 350 -27.70 1.40 3.64
CA TYR A 350 -26.79 2.53 3.43
C TYR A 350 -27.13 3.30 2.16
N GLN A 351 -26.61 4.51 2.08
CA GLN A 351 -26.48 5.29 0.86
C GLN A 351 -25.03 5.79 0.77
N TYR A 352 -24.49 5.83 -0.42
CA TYR A 352 -23.17 6.37 -0.65
C TYR A 352 -23.23 7.50 -1.67
N ASP A 353 -22.84 8.68 -1.24
CA ASP A 353 -22.65 9.83 -2.11
C ASP A 353 -21.23 9.79 -2.67
N GLU A 354 -21.12 9.38 -3.93
CA GLU A 354 -19.83 9.27 -4.61
C GLU A 354 -19.16 10.63 -4.80
N LYS A 355 -19.95 11.67 -5.00
CA LYS A 355 -19.44 13.01 -5.28
C LYS A 355 -18.80 13.62 -4.02
N GLU A 356 -19.51 13.56 -2.92
CA GLU A 356 -19.05 14.12 -1.64
C GLU A 356 -18.20 13.14 -0.82
N ASP A 357 -18.06 11.89 -1.28
CA ASP A 357 -17.40 10.80 -0.56
C ASP A 357 -17.95 10.56 0.84
N VAL A 358 -19.27 10.41 0.94
CA VAL A 358 -19.97 10.26 2.20
C VAL A 358 -20.73 8.94 2.23
N LEU A 359 -20.47 8.11 3.22
CA LEU A 359 -21.27 6.93 3.53
C LEU A 359 -22.33 7.28 4.59
N PHE A 360 -23.59 7.14 4.24
CA PHE A 360 -24.72 7.26 5.14
C PHE A 360 -25.15 5.87 5.61
N ALA A 361 -24.81 5.49 6.83
CA ALA A 361 -25.20 4.24 7.45
C ALA A 361 -26.55 4.42 8.18
N ASN A 362 -27.63 3.91 7.58
CA ASN A 362 -28.98 4.18 8.03
C ASN A 362 -29.48 3.18 9.08
N TYR A 363 -29.26 1.87 8.85
CA TYR A 363 -29.72 0.83 9.76
C TYR A 363 -28.79 -0.40 9.71
N LEU A 364 -28.41 -0.93 10.88
CA LEU A 364 -27.49 -2.05 11.01
C LEU A 364 -28.15 -3.24 11.74
N TRP A 365 -28.03 -4.43 11.17
CA TRP A 365 -28.42 -5.69 11.80
C TRP A 365 -27.20 -6.58 12.02
N LEU A 366 -27.06 -7.07 13.23
CA LEU A 366 -26.05 -8.05 13.63
C LEU A 366 -26.64 -9.44 13.90
N LYS A 367 -27.97 -9.60 13.74
CA LYS A 367 -28.69 -10.86 13.87
C LYS A 367 -29.59 -11.12 12.67
N HIS A 368 -29.62 -12.36 12.23
CA HIS A 368 -30.35 -12.76 11.02
C HIS A 368 -31.87 -12.61 11.18
N ASP A 369 -32.42 -13.07 12.31
CA ASP A 369 -33.87 -13.08 12.54
C ASP A 369 -34.44 -11.64 12.62
N GLU A 370 -33.71 -10.73 13.24
CA GLU A 370 -34.08 -9.31 13.31
C GLU A 370 -34.07 -8.69 11.91
N TYR A 371 -33.04 -9.00 11.13
CA TYR A 371 -32.91 -8.55 9.76
C TYR A 371 -34.09 -9.03 8.86
N GLU A 372 -34.43 -10.32 8.87
CA GLU A 372 -35.53 -10.83 8.06
C GLU A 372 -36.89 -10.23 8.44
N ARG A 373 -37.15 -10.08 9.71
CA ARG A 373 -38.39 -9.47 10.21
C ARG A 373 -38.50 -8.01 9.77
N ASP A 374 -37.46 -7.24 9.97
CA ASP A 374 -37.46 -5.78 9.79
C ASP A 374 -37.47 -5.42 8.28
N THR A 375 -36.70 -6.14 7.46
CA THR A 375 -36.68 -5.89 6.01
C THR A 375 -38.00 -6.27 5.33
N ASN A 376 -38.67 -7.30 5.77
CA ASN A 376 -40.03 -7.63 5.29
C ASN A 376 -41.04 -6.49 5.54
N ALA A 377 -40.83 -5.69 6.58
CA ALA A 377 -41.60 -4.49 6.90
C ALA A 377 -41.05 -3.21 6.23
N GLY A 378 -39.95 -3.30 5.49
CA GLY A 378 -39.29 -2.16 4.85
C GLY A 378 -38.51 -1.26 5.83
N ILE A 379 -38.35 -1.67 7.09
CA ILE A 379 -37.63 -0.91 8.11
C ILE A 379 -36.16 -0.76 7.68
N GLY A 380 -35.65 0.46 7.81
CA GLY A 380 -34.27 0.82 7.45
C GLY A 380 -34.03 1.02 5.96
N LEU A 381 -34.94 0.56 5.06
CA LEU A 381 -34.75 0.64 3.61
C LEU A 381 -35.60 1.73 2.94
N TYR A 382 -36.80 2.01 3.46
CA TYR A 382 -37.71 2.98 2.84
C TYR A 382 -37.52 4.39 3.35
N GLU A 383 -37.07 4.55 4.59
CA GLU A 383 -36.97 5.84 5.22
C GLU A 383 -35.65 5.95 6.01
N GLN A 384 -35.22 7.20 6.21
CA GLN A 384 -34.12 7.51 7.10
C GLN A 384 -34.54 7.21 8.55
N TYR A 385 -33.71 6.42 9.25
CA TYR A 385 -34.00 5.95 10.60
C TYR A 385 -33.39 6.87 11.68
N GLY A 386 -33.81 8.14 11.67
CA GLY A 386 -33.33 9.16 12.57
C GLY A 386 -32.33 10.12 11.94
N GLU A 387 -31.75 11.00 12.75
CA GLU A 387 -30.71 11.93 12.31
C GLU A 387 -29.38 11.23 12.12
N PHE A 388 -28.57 11.71 11.18
CA PHE A 388 -27.21 11.25 10.97
C PHE A 388 -26.23 12.03 11.83
N GLU A 389 -25.38 11.32 12.54
CA GLU A 389 -24.25 11.85 13.33
C GLU A 389 -22.94 11.48 12.64
N ASP A 390 -21.95 12.37 12.71
CA ASP A 390 -20.62 12.14 12.14
C ASP A 390 -19.82 11.20 13.04
N ILE A 391 -19.49 10.02 12.51
CA ILE A 391 -18.69 8.99 13.17
C ILE A 391 -17.31 8.80 12.51
N THR A 392 -16.90 9.71 11.63
CA THR A 392 -15.64 9.60 10.87
C THR A 392 -14.44 9.41 11.80
N ASN A 393 -14.35 10.20 12.88
CA ASN A 393 -13.26 10.07 13.85
C ASN A 393 -13.25 8.72 14.60
N VAL A 394 -14.41 8.04 14.69
CA VAL A 394 -14.54 6.72 15.32
C VAL A 394 -14.07 5.61 14.38
N ILE A 395 -14.28 5.79 13.08
CA ILE A 395 -13.90 4.86 12.02
C ILE A 395 -12.41 5.03 11.68
N VAL A 396 -11.98 6.29 11.49
CA VAL A 396 -10.60 6.65 11.20
C VAL A 396 -9.90 6.88 12.54
N GLU A 397 -9.44 5.81 13.17
CA GLU A 397 -8.68 5.92 14.42
C GLU A 397 -7.47 6.85 14.18
N LYS A 398 -7.55 8.08 14.68
CA LYS A 398 -6.35 8.92 14.82
C LYS A 398 -5.50 8.29 15.92
N LYS A 399 -4.40 7.65 15.51
CA LYS A 399 -3.36 7.19 16.43
C LYS A 399 -2.71 8.37 17.13
#